data_6063818264a7746be1edd0ac0cc369b6
#
_entry.id   6063818264a7746be1edd0ac0cc369b6
#
_cell.length_a   1.000
_cell.length_b   1.000
_cell.length_c   1.000
_cell.angle_alpha   90.00
_cell.angle_beta   90.00
_cell.angle_gamma   90.00
#
_symmetry.space_group_name_H-M   'P 1'
#
loop_
_entity.id
_entity.type
_entity.pdbx_description
1 polymer ?
#
loop_
_entity_poly.entity_id
_entity_poly.type
_entity_poly.pdbx_seq_one_letter_code
_entity_poly.pdbx_strand_id
1 'polypeptide(L)'
;MGLSTFIGGVHPYEGKELSSDKPIQVIQPKGELVFPLSQHIGAPAKPLVAKGDTVLAGQKIAEAGGFISANVICSVSGTVKGIEPRLMANGSMVQSIIVENDGEYRTVEGFGQKRDYTALSKQEIRDIVKEAGIVGLGGAGFPTNVKLAPKNEEEIDYVIVNGAECEPYLTSDYRVMLEQPEKVVGGLKVILQLFDKAKGVIGIEENKPEAIRILSELVKDEPRIQVCTLKTKYPQGGERFLIYAVTGGREINSTMLPADAGCIVDNIDTVVSIYNAVCETTPLIRRIITVTGDAIREPRNFEVRLGTNYQELIEAAGGFKEEPEKVLSGGPMMGQALFSYNIPVMKTSSALTCLTKDQVAANAETACIRCGRCVDVCPGRVVPQMLMTAAEHHDLAAFEKLNGMECCECGSCTFICPAHRPLTQAFKEMRKAVMAERKKKA
;
A
#
# COMPACT_ATOMS: atom_id res chain seq x y z
N MET A 1 -13.79 -22.42 16.77
CA MET A 1 -13.67 -20.98 17.02
C MET A 1 -14.11 -20.25 15.76
N GLY A 2 -14.82 -19.11 15.89
CA GLY A 2 -15.16 -18.29 14.72
C GLY A 2 -13.91 -17.65 14.09
N LEU A 3 -14.00 -17.26 12.81
CA LEU A 3 -12.93 -16.54 12.11
C LEU A 3 -12.67 -15.18 12.76
N SER A 4 -11.41 -14.77 12.83
CA SER A 4 -11.01 -13.45 13.33
C SER A 4 -11.53 -12.34 12.42
N THR A 5 -12.14 -11.29 13.01
CA THR A 5 -12.75 -10.20 12.24
C THR A 5 -12.98 -8.95 13.11
N PHE A 6 -13.49 -7.88 12.51
CA PHE A 6 -13.83 -6.61 13.15
C PHE A 6 -15.34 -6.31 13.03
N ILE A 7 -15.83 -5.25 13.67
CA ILE A 7 -17.24 -4.81 13.62
C ILE A 7 -17.45 -3.89 12.42
N GLY A 8 -18.60 -4.02 11.73
CA GLY A 8 -18.92 -3.26 10.50
C GLY A 8 -18.33 -3.91 9.26
N GLY A 9 -18.04 -3.10 8.24
CA GLY A 9 -17.52 -3.55 6.95
C GLY A 9 -18.60 -3.93 5.94
N VAL A 10 -18.17 -4.18 4.70
CA VAL A 10 -19.03 -4.51 3.55
C VAL A 10 -18.47 -5.71 2.79
N HIS A 11 -19.30 -6.31 1.93
CA HIS A 11 -18.91 -7.42 1.05
C HIS A 11 -19.10 -6.98 -0.42
N PRO A 12 -18.13 -6.24 -1.01
CA PRO A 12 -18.16 -5.92 -2.42
C PRO A 12 -17.93 -7.16 -3.28
N TYR A 13 -18.27 -7.07 -4.57
CA TYR A 13 -17.83 -8.06 -5.54
C TYR A 13 -16.29 -8.10 -5.57
N GLU A 14 -15.71 -9.28 -5.41
CA GLU A 14 -14.26 -9.40 -5.19
C GLU A 14 -13.44 -9.22 -6.49
N GLY A 15 -13.91 -9.75 -7.63
CA GLY A 15 -13.26 -9.64 -8.94
C GLY A 15 -11.86 -10.25 -9.02
N LYS A 16 -11.47 -11.07 -8.03
CA LYS A 16 -10.11 -11.64 -7.92
C LYS A 16 -9.87 -12.77 -8.91
N GLU A 17 -10.92 -13.44 -9.36
CA GLU A 17 -10.87 -14.52 -10.35
C GLU A 17 -10.28 -14.10 -11.69
N LEU A 18 -10.24 -12.78 -11.99
CA LEU A 18 -9.68 -12.26 -13.23
C LEU A 18 -8.16 -12.46 -13.32
N SER A 19 -7.44 -12.51 -12.20
CA SER A 19 -5.97 -12.53 -12.18
C SER A 19 -5.35 -13.45 -11.11
N SER A 20 -6.13 -14.00 -10.19
CA SER A 20 -5.63 -14.77 -9.04
C SER A 20 -4.93 -16.08 -9.42
N ASP A 21 -5.33 -16.71 -10.52
CA ASP A 21 -4.80 -17.98 -11.01
C ASP A 21 -3.54 -17.81 -11.88
N LYS A 22 -3.17 -16.56 -12.24
CA LYS A 22 -2.08 -16.29 -13.17
C LYS A 22 -0.80 -15.94 -12.43
N PRO A 23 0.34 -16.61 -12.75
CA PRO A 23 1.64 -16.29 -12.18
C PRO A 23 2.06 -14.84 -12.44
N ILE A 24 2.90 -14.33 -11.54
CA ILE A 24 3.53 -13.01 -11.72
C ILE A 24 4.41 -13.04 -12.97
N GLN A 25 4.20 -12.07 -13.84
CA GLN A 25 5.01 -11.89 -15.04
C GLN A 25 5.97 -10.71 -14.85
N VAL A 26 7.26 -10.92 -15.08
CA VAL A 26 8.25 -9.85 -15.08
C VAL A 26 8.17 -9.09 -16.40
N ILE A 27 8.05 -7.76 -16.32
CA ILE A 27 8.16 -6.89 -17.50
C ILE A 27 9.34 -5.94 -17.35
N GLN A 28 10.01 -5.69 -18.46
CA GLN A 28 11.12 -4.73 -18.51
C GLN A 28 10.60 -3.41 -19.12
N PRO A 29 10.92 -2.26 -18.51
CA PRO A 29 10.54 -0.96 -19.04
C PRO A 29 11.25 -0.65 -20.35
N LYS A 30 10.57 0.06 -21.25
CA LYS A 30 11.07 0.32 -22.60
C LYS A 30 11.63 1.73 -22.78
N GLY A 31 11.21 2.67 -21.98
CA GLY A 31 11.49 4.08 -22.21
C GLY A 31 12.18 4.79 -21.06
N GLU A 32 11.82 6.04 -20.89
CA GLU A 32 12.24 6.84 -19.75
C GLU A 32 11.56 6.35 -18.48
N LEU A 33 12.32 6.29 -17.39
CA LEU A 33 11.77 6.04 -16.07
C LEU A 33 11.73 7.33 -15.26
N VAL A 34 10.66 7.48 -14.50
CA VAL A 34 10.38 8.67 -13.71
C VAL A 34 10.41 8.33 -12.22
N PHE A 35 11.32 8.97 -11.48
CA PHE A 35 11.51 8.75 -10.05
C PHE A 35 11.09 10.00 -9.27
N PRO A 36 9.82 10.07 -8.79
CA PRO A 36 9.36 11.20 -8.00
C PRO A 36 10.14 11.33 -6.69
N LEU A 37 10.49 12.56 -6.30
CA LEU A 37 11.17 12.84 -5.05
C LEU A 37 10.24 12.70 -3.83
N SER A 38 8.92 12.63 -4.05
CA SER A 38 7.90 12.41 -3.01
C SER A 38 7.08 11.16 -3.35
N GLN A 39 7.55 10.00 -2.90
CA GLN A 39 6.88 8.70 -3.06
C GLN A 39 6.39 8.12 -1.71
N HIS A 40 6.34 8.96 -0.68
CA HIS A 40 6.06 8.61 0.70
C HIS A 40 5.47 9.82 1.43
N ILE A 41 4.94 9.61 2.62
CA ILE A 41 4.54 10.73 3.48
C ILE A 41 5.77 11.39 4.10
N GLY A 42 5.64 12.66 4.44
CA GLY A 42 6.71 13.47 5.05
C GLY A 42 7.47 14.33 4.05
N ALA A 43 8.73 14.63 4.35
CA ALA A 43 9.55 15.52 3.52
C ALA A 43 9.97 14.84 2.21
N PRO A 44 9.95 15.53 1.06
CA PRO A 44 10.50 15.00 -0.18
C PRO A 44 11.98 14.62 -0.03
N ALA A 45 12.42 13.62 -0.81
CA ALA A 45 13.83 13.27 -0.90
C ALA A 45 14.63 14.38 -1.63
N LYS A 46 15.92 14.47 -1.34
CA LYS A 46 16.85 15.40 -1.97
C LYS A 46 17.66 14.70 -3.05
N PRO A 47 17.69 15.18 -4.30
CA PRO A 47 18.43 14.52 -5.36
C PRO A 47 19.94 14.52 -5.09
N LEU A 48 20.60 13.41 -5.44
CA LEU A 48 22.06 13.20 -5.36
C LEU A 48 22.71 13.20 -6.75
N VAL A 49 21.90 13.31 -7.81
CA VAL A 49 22.33 13.24 -9.20
C VAL A 49 21.88 14.44 -9.98
N ALA A 50 22.58 14.73 -11.07
CA ALA A 50 22.30 15.85 -11.98
C ALA A 50 22.16 15.34 -13.42
N LYS A 51 21.67 16.23 -14.32
CA LYS A 51 21.56 15.94 -15.74
C LYS A 51 22.91 15.54 -16.33
N GLY A 52 22.96 14.41 -17.03
CA GLY A 52 24.13 13.83 -17.66
C GLY A 52 24.83 12.75 -16.84
N ASP A 53 24.49 12.59 -15.55
CA ASP A 53 25.06 11.55 -14.72
C ASP A 53 24.62 10.16 -15.21
N THR A 54 25.57 9.21 -15.19
CA THR A 54 25.26 7.79 -15.40
C THR A 54 24.88 7.15 -14.07
N VAL A 55 23.82 6.35 -14.07
CA VAL A 55 23.29 5.66 -12.90
C VAL A 55 23.15 4.17 -13.13
N LEU A 56 23.17 3.40 -12.04
CA LEU A 56 23.04 1.93 -12.03
C LEU A 56 21.77 1.50 -11.30
N ALA A 57 21.26 0.32 -11.62
CA ALA A 57 20.19 -0.28 -10.87
C ALA A 57 20.65 -0.61 -9.44
N GLY A 58 19.86 -0.21 -8.45
CA GLY A 58 20.22 -0.31 -7.02
C GLY A 58 20.97 0.92 -6.48
N GLN A 59 21.34 1.89 -7.31
CA GLN A 59 22.00 3.13 -6.87
C GLN A 59 20.98 4.07 -6.19
N LYS A 60 21.36 4.63 -5.04
CA LYS A 60 20.64 5.71 -4.39
C LYS A 60 20.81 7.01 -5.19
N ILE A 61 19.71 7.50 -5.79
CA ILE A 61 19.68 8.70 -6.62
C ILE A 61 19.08 9.92 -5.91
N ALA A 62 18.39 9.69 -4.78
CA ALA A 62 18.01 10.76 -3.86
C ALA A 62 18.02 10.24 -2.43
N GLU A 63 18.39 11.10 -1.48
CA GLU A 63 18.42 10.80 -0.05
C GLU A 63 17.21 11.35 0.69
N ALA A 64 16.86 10.74 1.83
CA ALA A 64 15.77 11.18 2.68
C ALA A 64 15.96 12.65 3.12
N GLY A 65 14.95 13.48 2.89
CA GLY A 65 14.99 14.92 3.17
C GLY A 65 14.68 15.32 4.61
N GLY A 66 14.36 14.36 5.49
CA GLY A 66 14.01 14.59 6.89
C GLY A 66 13.81 13.29 7.67
N PHE A 67 13.35 13.39 8.93
CA PHE A 67 13.11 12.21 9.78
C PHE A 67 12.03 11.30 9.20
N ILE A 68 10.89 11.86 8.79
CA ILE A 68 9.87 11.16 8.01
C ILE A 68 10.15 11.43 6.54
N SER A 69 10.94 10.57 5.92
CA SER A 69 11.33 10.59 4.52
C SER A 69 12.01 9.28 4.15
N ALA A 70 12.18 8.98 2.86
CA ALA A 70 12.84 7.76 2.40
C ALA A 70 13.72 8.02 1.17
N ASN A 71 14.79 7.26 1.04
CA ASN A 71 15.67 7.30 -0.11
C ASN A 71 14.93 6.89 -1.39
N VAL A 72 15.35 7.43 -2.54
CA VAL A 72 14.90 6.99 -3.86
C VAL A 72 16.02 6.21 -4.51
N ILE A 73 15.71 4.99 -4.94
CA ILE A 73 16.66 4.06 -5.56
C ILE A 73 16.35 3.95 -7.05
N CYS A 74 17.38 4.04 -7.88
CA CYS A 74 17.23 3.83 -9.31
C CYS A 74 16.97 2.35 -9.60
N SER A 75 15.97 2.08 -10.42
CA SER A 75 15.57 0.70 -10.74
C SER A 75 16.21 0.16 -12.03
N VAL A 76 16.90 1.00 -12.79
CA VAL A 76 17.54 0.68 -14.06
C VAL A 76 18.96 1.24 -14.12
N SER A 77 19.77 0.83 -15.11
CA SER A 77 20.95 1.57 -15.53
C SER A 77 20.61 2.53 -16.66
N GLY A 78 21.36 3.63 -16.76
CA GLY A 78 21.09 4.62 -17.79
C GLY A 78 21.66 6.01 -17.48
N THR A 79 21.11 7.03 -18.12
CA THR A 79 21.59 8.42 -18.00
C THR A 79 20.48 9.33 -17.49
N VAL A 80 20.78 10.18 -16.53
CA VAL A 80 19.87 11.18 -15.99
C VAL A 80 19.62 12.26 -17.05
N LYS A 81 18.38 12.40 -17.53
CA LYS A 81 17.97 13.43 -18.51
C LYS A 81 17.72 14.79 -17.85
N GLY A 82 17.31 14.79 -16.60
CA GLY A 82 17.00 16.00 -15.84
C GLY A 82 16.15 15.74 -14.61
N ILE A 83 15.81 16.83 -13.93
CA ILE A 83 14.88 16.81 -12.79
C ILE A 83 13.79 17.84 -13.11
N GLU A 84 12.56 17.38 -13.26
CA GLU A 84 11.44 18.21 -13.67
C GLU A 84 10.11 17.71 -13.09
N PRO A 85 9.05 18.54 -13.06
CA PRO A 85 7.75 18.13 -12.57
C PRO A 85 7.13 17.07 -13.48
N ARG A 86 6.62 15.99 -12.88
CA ARG A 86 5.83 14.93 -13.55
C ARG A 86 4.50 14.73 -12.85
N LEU A 87 3.50 14.29 -13.63
CA LEU A 87 2.16 14.01 -13.14
C LEU A 87 2.14 12.73 -12.29
N MET A 88 1.45 12.80 -11.14
CA MET A 88 1.20 11.66 -10.26
C MET A 88 -0.27 11.24 -10.32
N ALA A 89 -0.58 10.03 -9.82
CA ALA A 89 -1.92 9.47 -9.82
C ALA A 89 -2.97 10.37 -9.12
N ASN A 90 -2.55 11.14 -8.13
CA ASN A 90 -3.41 12.09 -7.40
C ASN A 90 -3.62 13.43 -8.11
N GLY A 91 -3.15 13.56 -9.36
CA GLY A 91 -3.25 14.79 -10.15
C GLY A 91 -2.20 15.86 -9.81
N SER A 92 -1.32 15.64 -8.84
CA SER A 92 -0.27 16.60 -8.50
C SER A 92 0.93 16.49 -9.44
N MET A 93 1.63 17.62 -9.64
CA MET A 93 2.92 17.66 -10.30
C MET A 93 4.02 17.59 -9.26
N VAL A 94 4.90 16.57 -9.34
CA VAL A 94 5.97 16.32 -8.37
C VAL A 94 7.33 16.36 -9.07
N GLN A 95 8.30 17.07 -8.48
CA GLN A 95 9.69 17.06 -8.96
C GLN A 95 10.21 15.62 -8.98
N SER A 96 10.70 15.21 -10.14
CA SER A 96 11.07 13.81 -10.42
C SER A 96 12.38 13.75 -11.18
N ILE A 97 13.24 12.79 -10.81
CA ILE A 97 14.45 12.47 -11.58
C ILE A 97 14.01 11.62 -12.77
N ILE A 98 14.45 12.00 -13.97
CA ILE A 98 14.15 11.29 -15.22
C ILE A 98 15.41 10.55 -15.66
N VAL A 99 15.30 9.25 -15.85
CA VAL A 99 16.40 8.40 -16.32
C VAL A 99 16.04 7.78 -17.66
N GLU A 100 16.89 7.99 -18.66
CA GLU A 100 16.85 7.26 -19.92
C GLU A 100 17.46 5.89 -19.72
N ASN A 101 16.63 4.85 -19.83
CA ASN A 101 17.03 3.45 -19.65
C ASN A 101 17.95 3.02 -20.81
N ASP A 102 19.12 2.47 -20.51
CA ASP A 102 20.04 1.92 -21.52
C ASP A 102 19.69 0.47 -21.94
N GLY A 103 18.74 -0.17 -21.25
CA GLY A 103 18.33 -1.54 -21.50
C GLY A 103 19.32 -2.61 -21.03
N GLU A 104 20.45 -2.23 -20.41
CA GLU A 104 21.48 -3.17 -19.96
C GLU A 104 21.27 -3.64 -18.52
N TYR A 105 20.54 -2.86 -17.71
CA TYR A 105 20.22 -3.16 -16.30
C TYR A 105 21.44 -3.48 -15.42
N ARG A 106 22.57 -2.83 -15.71
CA ARG A 106 23.79 -2.94 -14.89
C ARG A 106 23.48 -2.53 -13.45
N THR A 107 23.98 -3.30 -12.49
CA THR A 107 23.69 -3.10 -11.08
C THR A 107 24.90 -2.53 -10.33
N VAL A 108 24.63 -1.97 -9.15
CA VAL A 108 25.67 -1.60 -8.20
C VAL A 108 26.42 -2.84 -7.69
N GLU A 109 27.65 -2.66 -7.22
CA GLU A 109 28.44 -3.74 -6.60
C GLU A 109 27.70 -4.35 -5.41
N GLY A 110 27.80 -5.67 -5.26
CA GLY A 110 27.13 -6.41 -4.19
C GLY A 110 25.64 -6.64 -4.37
N PHE A 111 25.01 -6.12 -5.44
CA PHE A 111 23.60 -6.35 -5.70
C PHE A 111 23.26 -7.84 -5.86
N GLY A 112 22.22 -8.32 -5.17
CA GLY A 112 21.77 -9.71 -5.21
C GLY A 112 22.63 -10.68 -4.39
N GLN A 113 23.66 -10.22 -3.68
CA GLN A 113 24.49 -11.08 -2.84
C GLN A 113 23.77 -11.51 -1.57
N LYS A 114 23.82 -12.79 -1.25
CA LYS A 114 23.25 -13.35 -0.04
C LYS A 114 24.01 -12.87 1.20
N ARG A 115 23.26 -12.58 2.25
CA ARG A 115 23.78 -12.17 3.55
C ARG A 115 23.10 -12.96 4.66
N ASP A 116 23.90 -13.37 5.65
CA ASP A 116 23.37 -13.93 6.89
C ASP A 116 22.90 -12.78 7.80
N TYR A 117 21.60 -12.65 7.94
CA TYR A 117 21.01 -11.60 8.76
C TYR A 117 21.11 -11.85 10.26
N THR A 118 21.35 -13.11 10.67
CA THR A 118 21.42 -13.48 12.10
C THR A 118 22.64 -12.89 12.80
N ALA A 119 23.68 -12.55 12.04
CA ALA A 119 24.88 -11.88 12.54
C ALA A 119 24.73 -10.35 12.67
N LEU A 120 23.63 -9.77 12.17
CA LEU A 120 23.40 -8.33 12.18
C LEU A 120 22.79 -7.87 13.52
N SER A 121 23.23 -6.72 13.99
CA SER A 121 22.58 -6.01 15.08
C SER A 121 21.23 -5.42 14.65
N LYS A 122 20.35 -5.11 15.62
CA LYS A 122 19.08 -4.44 15.37
C LYS A 122 19.27 -3.12 14.60
N GLN A 123 20.30 -2.36 14.90
CA GLN A 123 20.58 -1.08 14.24
C GLN A 123 21.03 -1.29 12.77
N GLU A 124 21.91 -2.25 12.51
CA GLU A 124 22.31 -2.56 11.13
C GLU A 124 21.14 -2.99 10.26
N ILE A 125 20.19 -3.78 10.78
CA ILE A 125 18.97 -4.15 10.05
C ILE A 125 18.17 -2.88 9.70
N ARG A 126 17.96 -1.98 10.66
CA ARG A 126 17.22 -0.71 10.45
C ARG A 126 17.94 0.18 9.42
N ASP A 127 19.25 0.26 9.48
CA ASP A 127 20.04 1.06 8.54
C ASP A 127 19.98 0.49 7.12
N ILE A 128 20.03 -0.85 6.95
CA ILE A 128 19.86 -1.51 5.66
C ILE A 128 18.45 -1.20 5.09
N VAL A 129 17.40 -1.30 5.90
CA VAL A 129 16.02 -0.99 5.48
C VAL A 129 15.89 0.48 5.06
N LYS A 130 16.53 1.40 5.78
CA LYS A 130 16.60 2.82 5.43
C LYS A 130 17.33 3.06 4.11
N GLU A 131 18.56 2.51 3.99
CA GLU A 131 19.38 2.67 2.78
C GLU A 131 18.71 2.06 1.55
N ALA A 132 18.00 0.95 1.70
CA ALA A 132 17.23 0.32 0.64
C ALA A 132 15.97 1.13 0.22
N GLY A 133 15.65 2.22 0.91
CA GLY A 133 14.53 3.09 0.59
C GLY A 133 13.15 2.46 0.80
N ILE A 134 13.03 1.47 1.71
CA ILE A 134 11.77 0.74 1.95
C ILE A 134 10.76 1.60 2.70
N VAL A 135 9.54 1.60 2.19
CA VAL A 135 8.37 2.24 2.79
C VAL A 135 7.22 1.24 2.88
N GLY A 136 6.18 1.54 3.62
CA GLY A 136 4.97 0.73 3.65
C GLY A 136 4.30 0.66 2.27
N LEU A 137 4.32 -0.50 1.64
CA LEU A 137 3.90 -0.69 0.23
C LEU A 137 2.40 -0.92 0.07
N GLY A 138 1.69 -1.21 1.15
CA GLY A 138 0.23 -1.42 1.14
C GLY A 138 -0.60 -0.20 1.51
N GLY A 139 -0.01 1.01 1.55
CA GLY A 139 -0.73 2.21 2.00
C GLY A 139 -0.01 3.52 1.68
N ALA A 140 0.02 4.44 2.65
CA ALA A 140 0.50 5.82 2.47
C ALA A 140 2.03 5.97 2.32
N GLY A 141 2.79 4.89 2.28
CA GLY A 141 4.25 4.96 2.10
C GLY A 141 5.00 5.47 3.33
N PHE A 142 4.60 5.09 4.53
CA PHE A 142 5.35 5.47 5.74
C PHE A 142 6.74 4.80 5.74
N PRO A 143 7.84 5.54 6.03
CA PRO A 143 9.18 4.98 6.03
C PRO A 143 9.31 3.80 7.00
N THR A 144 9.67 2.63 6.47
CA THR A 144 9.67 1.37 7.24
C THR A 144 10.73 1.37 8.33
N ASN A 145 11.90 1.96 8.10
CA ASN A 145 12.93 2.08 9.13
C ASN A 145 12.46 2.85 10.39
N VAL A 146 11.58 3.86 10.21
CA VAL A 146 10.98 4.61 11.33
C VAL A 146 9.95 3.75 12.05
N LYS A 147 9.12 3.01 11.31
CA LYS A 147 8.15 2.06 11.88
C LYS A 147 8.83 0.98 12.72
N LEU A 148 9.98 0.47 12.25
CA LEU A 148 10.77 -0.56 12.93
C LEU A 148 11.64 -0.04 14.11
N ALA A 149 11.55 1.25 14.43
CA ALA A 149 12.22 1.88 15.56
C ALA A 149 11.23 2.64 16.47
N PRO A 150 10.20 1.96 17.01
CA PRO A 150 9.24 2.59 17.90
C PRO A 150 9.92 2.99 19.22
N LYS A 151 9.40 4.04 19.90
CA LYS A 151 9.96 4.49 21.17
C LYS A 151 9.76 3.48 22.31
N ASN A 152 8.74 2.64 22.20
CA ASN A 152 8.35 1.61 23.16
C ASN A 152 8.67 0.19 22.63
N GLU A 153 9.88 -0.01 22.10
CA GLU A 153 10.32 -1.27 21.49
C GLU A 153 10.08 -2.49 22.38
N GLU A 154 10.31 -2.36 23.70
CA GLU A 154 10.13 -3.42 24.69
C GLU A 154 8.64 -3.81 24.91
N GLU A 155 7.71 -2.98 24.45
CA GLU A 155 6.26 -3.22 24.60
C GLU A 155 5.65 -3.87 23.37
N ILE A 156 6.43 -4.09 22.31
CA ILE A 156 5.93 -4.72 21.09
C ILE A 156 5.69 -6.21 21.31
N ASP A 157 4.42 -6.61 21.29
CA ASP A 157 3.97 -8.00 21.47
C ASP A 157 3.70 -8.72 20.14
N TYR A 158 3.37 -7.96 19.08
CA TYR A 158 2.98 -8.51 17.80
C TYR A 158 3.67 -7.81 16.63
N VAL A 159 4.21 -8.62 15.71
CA VAL A 159 4.53 -8.21 14.34
C VAL A 159 3.51 -8.84 13.40
N ILE A 160 2.64 -8.03 12.84
CA ILE A 160 1.51 -8.47 12.01
C ILE A 160 1.85 -8.25 10.54
N VAL A 161 1.90 -9.33 9.77
CA VAL A 161 2.02 -9.29 8.31
C VAL A 161 0.62 -9.25 7.72
N ASN A 162 0.30 -8.16 7.05
CA ASN A 162 -0.98 -7.92 6.41
C ASN A 162 -1.04 -8.61 5.05
N GLY A 163 -1.60 -9.83 5.03
CA GLY A 163 -1.93 -10.61 3.83
C GLY A 163 -3.43 -10.66 3.54
N ALA A 164 -4.23 -9.78 4.16
CA ALA A 164 -5.67 -9.75 3.94
C ALA A 164 -6.01 -9.46 2.47
N GLU A 165 -5.38 -8.44 1.87
CA GLU A 165 -5.66 -8.00 0.49
C GLU A 165 -7.16 -7.89 0.23
N CYS A 166 -7.84 -7.10 1.10
CA CYS A 166 -9.30 -6.96 1.09
C CYS A 166 -9.84 -6.03 0.00
N GLU A 167 -8.97 -5.25 -0.64
CA GLU A 167 -9.35 -4.38 -1.76
C GLU A 167 -9.80 -5.25 -2.95
N PRO A 168 -11.00 -5.01 -3.51
CA PRO A 168 -11.49 -5.77 -4.66
C PRO A 168 -10.55 -5.70 -5.86
N TYR A 169 -10.56 -6.74 -6.68
CA TYR A 169 -9.78 -6.93 -7.90
C TYR A 169 -8.27 -7.16 -7.71
N LEU A 170 -7.66 -6.76 -6.59
CA LEU A 170 -6.23 -6.91 -6.34
C LEU A 170 -5.89 -8.35 -5.97
N THR A 171 -4.79 -8.86 -6.56
CA THR A 171 -4.28 -10.22 -6.32
C THR A 171 -2.75 -10.26 -6.22
N SER A 172 -2.07 -9.11 -6.17
CA SER A 172 -0.62 -9.01 -6.10
C SER A 172 -0.05 -9.66 -4.84
N ASP A 173 -0.61 -9.36 -3.66
CA ASP A 173 -0.15 -9.93 -2.39
C ASP A 173 -0.46 -11.44 -2.32
N TYR A 174 -1.62 -11.87 -2.84
CA TYR A 174 -1.96 -13.30 -2.95
C TYR A 174 -0.93 -14.05 -3.79
N ARG A 175 -0.57 -13.52 -4.96
CA ARG A 175 0.44 -14.16 -5.82
C ARG A 175 1.82 -14.17 -5.16
N VAL A 176 2.22 -13.11 -4.46
CA VAL A 176 3.46 -13.09 -3.68
C VAL A 176 3.47 -14.16 -2.61
N MET A 177 2.35 -14.35 -1.89
CA MET A 177 2.22 -15.43 -0.89
C MET A 177 2.34 -16.82 -1.48
N LEU A 178 1.91 -17.03 -2.74
CA LEU A 178 2.01 -18.32 -3.44
C LEU A 178 3.40 -18.55 -4.06
N GLU A 179 4.03 -17.52 -4.59
CA GLU A 179 5.24 -17.64 -5.42
C GLU A 179 6.53 -17.35 -4.64
N GLN A 180 6.44 -16.63 -3.51
CA GLN A 180 7.59 -16.25 -2.67
C GLN A 180 7.33 -16.47 -1.17
N PRO A 181 6.68 -17.59 -0.76
CA PRO A 181 6.26 -17.79 0.62
C PRO A 181 7.45 -17.84 1.58
N GLU A 182 8.62 -18.36 1.16
CA GLU A 182 9.85 -18.39 1.95
C GLU A 182 10.37 -16.98 2.25
N LYS A 183 10.23 -16.04 1.29
CA LYS A 183 10.62 -14.65 1.50
C LYS A 183 9.67 -13.93 2.46
N VAL A 184 8.38 -14.27 2.44
CA VAL A 184 7.41 -13.73 3.41
C VAL A 184 7.78 -14.17 4.82
N VAL A 185 8.02 -15.47 5.04
CA VAL A 185 8.41 -16.01 6.35
C VAL A 185 9.80 -15.49 6.75
N GLY A 186 10.75 -15.47 5.82
CA GLY A 186 12.12 -14.97 6.06
C GLY A 186 12.13 -13.49 6.44
N GLY A 187 11.38 -12.65 5.76
CA GLY A 187 11.26 -11.22 6.09
C GLY A 187 10.60 -10.99 7.45
N LEU A 188 9.58 -11.79 7.79
CA LEU A 188 9.00 -11.75 9.13
C LEU A 188 10.02 -12.14 10.22
N LYS A 189 10.85 -13.16 9.98
CA LYS A 189 11.95 -13.54 10.89
C LYS A 189 12.95 -12.40 11.08
N VAL A 190 13.33 -11.71 10.01
CA VAL A 190 14.20 -10.51 10.08
C VAL A 190 13.58 -9.43 10.97
N ILE A 191 12.29 -9.15 10.81
CA ILE A 191 11.59 -8.15 11.65
C ILE A 191 11.52 -8.62 13.11
N LEU A 192 11.25 -9.91 13.36
CA LEU A 192 11.19 -10.48 14.71
C LEU A 192 12.54 -10.45 15.45
N GLN A 193 13.68 -10.31 14.74
CA GLN A 193 14.97 -10.10 15.37
C GLN A 193 15.08 -8.72 16.05
N LEU A 194 14.26 -7.75 15.62
CA LEU A 194 14.21 -6.43 16.25
C LEU A 194 13.42 -6.41 17.57
N PHE A 195 12.52 -7.37 17.80
CA PHE A 195 11.56 -7.38 18.92
C PHE A 195 11.61 -8.71 19.67
N ASP A 196 12.29 -8.74 20.81
CA ASP A 196 12.68 -9.99 21.49
C ASP A 196 11.49 -10.85 21.94
N LYS A 197 10.39 -10.23 22.41
CA LYS A 197 9.20 -10.94 22.89
C LYS A 197 8.06 -11.06 21.88
N ALA A 198 8.14 -10.34 20.77
CA ALA A 198 7.04 -10.28 19.82
C ALA A 198 6.76 -11.61 19.14
N LYS A 199 5.46 -11.86 18.89
CA LYS A 199 4.98 -12.94 18.04
C LYS A 199 4.70 -12.42 16.63
N GLY A 200 5.08 -13.19 15.63
CA GLY A 200 4.75 -12.93 14.24
C GLY A 200 3.39 -13.51 13.88
N VAL A 201 2.51 -12.73 13.27
CA VAL A 201 1.21 -13.21 12.82
C VAL A 201 1.00 -12.80 11.36
N ILE A 202 0.76 -13.78 10.49
CA ILE A 202 0.41 -13.54 9.09
C ILE A 202 -1.11 -13.60 8.98
N GLY A 203 -1.77 -12.45 8.81
CA GLY A 203 -3.23 -12.35 8.69
C GLY A 203 -3.67 -12.51 7.24
N ILE A 204 -4.46 -13.54 6.92
CA ILE A 204 -4.88 -13.87 5.55
C ILE A 204 -6.39 -14.13 5.54
N GLU A 205 -7.12 -13.54 4.58
CA GLU A 205 -8.55 -13.80 4.44
C GLU A 205 -8.83 -15.23 3.93
N GLU A 206 -9.94 -15.81 4.41
CA GLU A 206 -10.36 -17.19 4.10
C GLU A 206 -10.58 -17.49 2.61
N ASN A 207 -10.76 -16.46 1.79
CA ASN A 207 -10.83 -16.57 0.32
C ASN A 207 -9.50 -16.90 -0.35
N LYS A 208 -8.42 -17.09 0.43
CA LYS A 208 -7.07 -17.43 -0.04
C LYS A 208 -6.58 -18.76 0.60
N PRO A 209 -7.34 -19.86 0.44
CA PRO A 209 -7.06 -21.11 1.15
C PRO A 209 -5.69 -21.70 0.83
N GLU A 210 -5.20 -21.56 -0.39
CA GLU A 210 -3.90 -22.09 -0.79
C GLU A 210 -2.74 -21.34 -0.12
N ALA A 211 -2.81 -20.00 -0.02
CA ALA A 211 -1.82 -19.21 0.69
C ALA A 211 -1.81 -19.54 2.18
N ILE A 212 -2.99 -19.74 2.80
CA ILE A 212 -3.12 -20.17 4.19
C ILE A 212 -2.44 -21.52 4.38
N ARG A 213 -2.71 -22.50 3.50
CA ARG A 213 -2.12 -23.84 3.56
C ARG A 213 -0.59 -23.82 3.45
N ILE A 214 -0.05 -23.12 2.42
CA ILE A 214 1.39 -23.05 2.17
C ILE A 214 2.11 -22.38 3.35
N LEU A 215 1.65 -21.21 3.76
CA LEU A 215 2.31 -20.45 4.83
C LEU A 215 2.16 -21.14 6.19
N SER A 216 1.02 -21.80 6.48
CA SER A 216 0.85 -22.58 7.70
C SER A 216 1.82 -23.76 7.78
N GLU A 217 2.05 -24.45 6.66
CA GLU A 217 3.03 -25.55 6.61
C GLU A 217 4.46 -25.04 6.82
N LEU A 218 4.83 -23.90 6.22
CA LEU A 218 6.16 -23.30 6.38
C LEU A 218 6.46 -22.85 7.81
N VAL A 219 5.44 -22.45 8.57
CA VAL A 219 5.65 -21.92 9.92
C VAL A 219 5.31 -22.93 11.03
N LYS A 220 4.95 -24.18 10.70
CA LYS A 220 4.50 -25.18 11.67
C LYS A 220 5.49 -25.44 12.81
N ASP A 221 6.79 -25.37 12.52
CA ASP A 221 7.89 -25.58 13.46
C ASP A 221 8.46 -24.26 14.02
N GLU A 222 7.84 -23.11 13.73
CA GLU A 222 8.28 -21.78 14.16
C GLU A 222 7.49 -21.31 15.39
N PRO A 223 8.03 -21.43 16.60
CA PRO A 223 7.25 -21.20 17.83
C PRO A 223 6.77 -19.75 18.01
N ARG A 224 7.38 -18.82 17.30
CA ARG A 224 7.04 -17.38 17.36
C ARG A 224 6.15 -16.91 16.20
N ILE A 225 5.82 -17.77 15.22
CA ILE A 225 5.09 -17.37 14.02
C ILE A 225 3.82 -18.22 13.87
N GLN A 226 2.72 -17.55 13.52
CA GLN A 226 1.46 -18.25 13.21
C GLN A 226 0.73 -17.58 12.04
N VAL A 227 -0.09 -18.35 11.32
CA VAL A 227 -1.06 -17.84 10.35
C VAL A 227 -2.40 -17.65 11.03
N CYS A 228 -3.01 -16.48 10.85
CA CYS A 228 -4.35 -16.16 11.35
C CYS A 228 -5.32 -16.04 10.19
N THR A 229 -6.30 -16.97 10.13
CA THR A 229 -7.36 -16.90 9.12
C THR A 229 -8.39 -15.84 9.51
N LEU A 230 -8.60 -14.88 8.61
CA LEU A 230 -9.50 -13.74 8.76
C LEU A 230 -10.78 -13.97 7.95
N LYS A 231 -11.89 -13.41 8.42
CA LYS A 231 -13.13 -13.40 7.64
C LYS A 231 -12.97 -12.49 6.42
N THR A 232 -13.34 -12.99 5.24
CA THR A 232 -13.36 -12.18 4.00
C THR A 232 -14.41 -11.09 4.09
N LYS A 233 -13.98 -9.85 4.21
CA LYS A 233 -14.80 -8.64 4.11
C LYS A 233 -13.93 -7.38 4.03
N TYR A 234 -14.48 -6.32 3.53
CA TYR A 234 -13.80 -5.04 3.38
C TYR A 234 -14.19 -4.06 4.53
N PRO A 235 -13.24 -3.35 5.18
CA PRO A 235 -11.79 -3.33 4.97
C PRO A 235 -10.99 -4.16 6.00
N GLN A 236 -10.99 -5.48 5.91
CA GLN A 236 -10.30 -6.40 6.84
C GLN A 236 -8.80 -6.11 6.95
N GLY A 237 -8.15 -5.69 5.86
CA GLY A 237 -6.75 -5.30 5.82
C GLY A 237 -6.47 -3.87 6.32
N GLY A 238 -7.47 -3.10 6.70
CA GLY A 238 -7.27 -1.81 7.33
C GLY A 238 -6.52 -1.96 8.67
N GLU A 239 -5.41 -1.25 8.85
CA GLU A 239 -4.46 -1.46 9.96
C GLU A 239 -5.13 -1.57 11.32
N ARG A 240 -6.06 -0.66 11.66
CA ARG A 240 -6.81 -0.69 12.93
C ARG A 240 -7.66 -1.94 13.09
N PHE A 241 -8.31 -2.37 12.02
CA PHE A 241 -9.25 -3.48 12.01
C PHE A 241 -8.51 -4.81 12.01
N LEU A 242 -7.35 -4.85 11.34
CA LEU A 242 -6.45 -6.00 11.35
C LEU A 242 -5.86 -6.23 12.75
N ILE A 243 -5.38 -5.16 13.42
CA ILE A 243 -4.90 -5.23 14.80
C ILE A 243 -6.02 -5.79 15.70
N TYR A 244 -7.23 -5.22 15.64
CA TYR A 244 -8.37 -5.69 16.42
C TYR A 244 -8.65 -7.18 16.20
N ALA A 245 -8.71 -7.61 14.92
CA ALA A 245 -9.03 -8.99 14.56
C ALA A 245 -7.97 -10.00 15.02
N VAL A 246 -6.68 -9.65 14.85
CA VAL A 246 -5.54 -10.55 15.14
C VAL A 246 -5.25 -10.63 16.63
N THR A 247 -5.40 -9.53 17.37
CA THR A 247 -5.05 -9.45 18.80
C THR A 247 -6.21 -9.82 19.73
N GLY A 248 -7.41 -10.05 19.18
CA GLY A 248 -8.60 -10.32 19.95
C GLY A 248 -9.19 -9.10 20.66
N GLY A 249 -8.99 -7.88 20.09
CA GLY A 249 -9.71 -6.70 20.55
C GLY A 249 -8.85 -5.47 20.92
N ARG A 250 -7.53 -5.44 20.66
CA ARG A 250 -6.76 -4.19 20.84
C ARG A 250 -7.26 -3.14 19.86
N GLU A 251 -7.50 -1.94 20.34
CA GLU A 251 -8.03 -0.83 19.55
C GLU A 251 -7.00 0.31 19.47
N ILE A 252 -6.92 0.95 18.30
CA ILE A 252 -6.20 2.20 18.09
C ILE A 252 -7.12 3.24 17.45
N ASN A 253 -6.94 4.50 17.83
CA ASN A 253 -7.71 5.63 17.30
C ASN A 253 -6.89 6.48 16.31
N SER A 254 -7.41 7.64 15.89
CA SER A 254 -6.76 8.51 14.91
C SER A 254 -5.47 9.18 15.39
N THR A 255 -5.21 9.18 16.69
CA THR A 255 -4.02 9.81 17.31
C THR A 255 -2.97 8.81 17.74
N MET A 256 -3.30 7.51 17.73
CA MET A 256 -2.41 6.41 18.09
C MET A 256 -1.72 5.80 16.89
N LEU A 257 -0.53 5.30 17.12
CA LEU A 257 0.20 4.43 16.18
C LEU A 257 0.00 2.96 16.57
N PRO A 258 0.18 2.00 15.67
CA PRO A 258 0.15 0.57 16.00
C PRO A 258 1.06 0.18 17.17
N ALA A 259 2.22 0.83 17.30
CA ALA A 259 3.16 0.61 18.39
C ALA A 259 2.56 0.96 19.76
N ASP A 260 1.65 1.93 19.85
CA ASP A 260 0.96 2.29 21.10
C ASP A 260 0.03 1.16 21.60
N ALA A 261 -0.35 0.25 20.69
CA ALA A 261 -1.07 -0.97 21.02
C ALA A 261 -0.15 -2.22 21.03
N GLY A 262 1.17 -2.02 21.10
CA GLY A 262 2.15 -3.10 21.10
C GLY A 262 2.24 -3.87 19.79
N CYS A 263 1.96 -3.24 18.65
CA CYS A 263 1.91 -3.88 17.34
C CYS A 263 2.80 -3.17 16.31
N ILE A 264 3.46 -3.95 15.46
CA ILE A 264 4.02 -3.50 14.19
C ILE A 264 3.20 -4.15 13.07
N VAL A 265 2.79 -3.38 12.06
CA VAL A 265 2.00 -3.90 10.93
C VAL A 265 2.69 -3.59 9.62
N ASP A 266 3.02 -4.60 8.84
CA ASP A 266 3.61 -4.46 7.51
C ASP A 266 2.85 -5.30 6.46
N ASN A 267 2.71 -4.76 5.25
CA ASN A 267 2.12 -5.46 4.12
C ASN A 267 3.06 -6.58 3.61
N ILE A 268 2.52 -7.60 2.95
CA ILE A 268 3.25 -8.74 2.37
C ILE A 268 4.46 -8.30 1.55
N ASP A 269 4.28 -7.41 0.56
CA ASP A 269 5.38 -7.00 -0.33
C ASP A 269 6.41 -6.12 0.40
N THR A 270 6.02 -5.39 1.46
CA THR A 270 6.95 -4.70 2.36
C THR A 270 7.87 -5.70 3.06
N VAL A 271 7.31 -6.78 3.60
CA VAL A 271 8.05 -7.84 4.29
C VAL A 271 9.02 -8.55 3.34
N VAL A 272 8.57 -8.87 2.12
CA VAL A 272 9.44 -9.42 1.06
C VAL A 272 10.55 -8.44 0.67
N SER A 273 10.25 -7.13 0.60
CA SER A 273 11.25 -6.11 0.30
C SER A 273 12.30 -5.98 1.42
N ILE A 274 11.90 -6.14 2.69
CA ILE A 274 12.83 -6.22 3.82
C ILE A 274 13.74 -7.45 3.66
N TYR A 275 13.19 -8.63 3.35
CA TYR A 275 13.98 -9.83 3.08
C TYR A 275 14.99 -9.59 1.96
N ASN A 276 14.55 -9.06 0.82
CA ASN A 276 15.42 -8.80 -0.31
C ASN A 276 16.57 -7.85 0.04
N ALA A 277 16.31 -6.79 0.81
CA ALA A 277 17.34 -5.83 1.21
C ALA A 277 18.31 -6.42 2.23
N VAL A 278 17.81 -7.10 3.25
CA VAL A 278 18.63 -7.58 4.37
C VAL A 278 19.34 -8.87 4.02
N CYS A 279 18.65 -9.84 3.39
CA CYS A 279 19.19 -11.17 3.10
C CYS A 279 19.81 -11.30 1.70
N GLU A 280 19.36 -10.48 0.73
CA GLU A 280 19.80 -10.57 -0.67
C GLU A 280 20.42 -9.27 -1.21
N THR A 281 20.76 -8.31 -0.36
CA THR A 281 21.41 -7.03 -0.73
C THR A 281 20.74 -6.34 -1.93
N THR A 282 19.40 -6.48 -2.03
CA THR A 282 18.60 -5.94 -3.14
C THR A 282 17.67 -4.85 -2.60
N PRO A 283 17.91 -3.56 -2.89
CA PRO A 283 17.07 -2.47 -2.41
C PRO A 283 15.71 -2.44 -3.11
N LEU A 284 14.81 -1.57 -2.66
CA LEU A 284 13.48 -1.43 -3.23
C LEU A 284 13.54 -0.78 -4.62
N ILE A 285 13.53 -1.60 -5.66
CA ILE A 285 13.55 -1.18 -7.06
C ILE A 285 12.37 -1.69 -7.88
N ARG A 286 11.47 -2.46 -7.28
CA ARG A 286 10.34 -3.11 -7.96
C ARG A 286 9.04 -3.02 -7.18
N ARG A 287 7.94 -3.26 -7.88
CA ARG A 287 6.60 -3.49 -7.30
C ARG A 287 5.92 -4.64 -8.02
N ILE A 288 5.04 -5.33 -7.30
CA ILE A 288 4.07 -6.23 -7.91
C ILE A 288 2.77 -5.45 -8.09
N ILE A 289 2.31 -5.34 -9.34
CA ILE A 289 1.14 -4.53 -9.71
C ILE A 289 0.09 -5.43 -10.35
N THR A 290 -1.13 -5.41 -9.85
CA THR A 290 -2.28 -6.04 -10.51
C THR A 290 -2.81 -5.12 -11.59
N VAL A 291 -2.83 -5.55 -12.85
CA VAL A 291 -3.56 -4.89 -13.93
C VAL A 291 -4.80 -5.70 -14.23
N THR A 292 -5.99 -5.13 -14.04
CA THR A 292 -7.23 -5.89 -13.97
C THR A 292 -8.46 -5.06 -14.38
N GLY A 293 -9.63 -5.66 -14.28
CA GLY A 293 -10.90 -5.06 -14.65
C GLY A 293 -11.46 -5.63 -15.94
N ASP A 294 -12.72 -5.34 -16.21
CA ASP A 294 -13.44 -5.88 -17.35
C ASP A 294 -13.07 -5.21 -18.69
N ALA A 295 -12.42 -4.04 -18.64
CA ALA A 295 -11.93 -3.36 -19.85
C ALA A 295 -10.55 -3.87 -20.32
N ILE A 296 -9.77 -4.54 -19.46
CA ILE A 296 -8.44 -5.08 -19.82
C ILE A 296 -8.56 -6.41 -20.56
N ARG A 297 -7.71 -6.60 -21.59
CA ARG A 297 -7.71 -7.82 -22.41
C ARG A 297 -7.19 -9.03 -21.66
N GLU A 298 -6.06 -8.89 -20.98
CA GLU A 298 -5.37 -9.96 -20.25
C GLU A 298 -5.05 -9.52 -18.80
N PRO A 299 -6.04 -9.57 -17.88
CA PRO A 299 -5.77 -9.25 -16.47
C PRO A 299 -4.63 -10.12 -15.93
N ARG A 300 -3.64 -9.49 -15.24
CA ARG A 300 -2.43 -10.14 -14.70
C ARG A 300 -1.83 -9.39 -13.52
N ASN A 301 -0.91 -10.07 -12.86
CA ASN A 301 0.03 -9.46 -11.93
C ASN A 301 1.40 -9.33 -12.59
N PHE A 302 1.98 -8.14 -12.53
CA PHE A 302 3.28 -7.85 -13.10
C PHE A 302 4.28 -7.47 -12.03
N GLU A 303 5.50 -8.04 -12.11
CA GLU A 303 6.66 -7.47 -11.45
C GLU A 303 7.22 -6.38 -12.37
N VAL A 304 7.20 -5.14 -11.87
CA VAL A 304 7.62 -3.96 -12.61
C VAL A 304 8.68 -3.16 -11.86
N ARG A 305 9.60 -2.57 -12.58
CA ARG A 305 10.59 -1.64 -12.02
C ARG A 305 9.92 -0.33 -11.63
N LEU A 306 10.34 0.25 -10.50
CA LEU A 306 9.87 1.59 -10.10
C LEU A 306 10.22 2.61 -11.18
N GLY A 307 9.32 3.54 -11.44
CA GLY A 307 9.46 4.55 -12.47
C GLY A 307 8.89 4.16 -13.83
N THR A 308 8.53 2.89 -14.06
CA THR A 308 7.88 2.43 -15.31
C THR A 308 6.55 3.15 -15.52
N ASN A 309 6.24 3.52 -16.77
CA ASN A 309 5.00 4.20 -17.09
C ASN A 309 3.80 3.26 -17.04
N TYR A 310 2.65 3.72 -16.53
CA TYR A 310 1.41 2.94 -16.49
C TYR A 310 0.91 2.50 -17.87
N GLN A 311 1.19 3.31 -18.91
CA GLN A 311 0.88 2.94 -20.30
C GLN A 311 1.54 1.61 -20.69
N GLU A 312 2.80 1.38 -20.27
CA GLU A 312 3.52 0.13 -20.55
C GLU A 312 2.87 -1.09 -19.88
N LEU A 313 2.27 -0.90 -18.70
CA LEU A 313 1.55 -1.97 -18.00
C LEU A 313 0.26 -2.33 -18.73
N ILE A 314 -0.47 -1.32 -19.23
CA ILE A 314 -1.68 -1.53 -20.03
C ILE A 314 -1.34 -2.29 -21.30
N GLU A 315 -0.26 -1.91 -21.99
CA GLU A 315 0.22 -2.59 -23.20
C GLU A 315 0.65 -4.03 -22.92
N ALA A 316 1.37 -4.27 -21.81
CA ALA A 316 1.78 -5.61 -21.39
C ALA A 316 0.59 -6.52 -21.06
N ALA A 317 -0.54 -5.94 -20.61
CA ALA A 317 -1.81 -6.62 -20.38
C ALA A 317 -2.66 -6.77 -21.68
N GLY A 318 -2.05 -6.59 -22.85
CA GLY A 318 -2.71 -6.75 -24.16
C GLY A 318 -3.58 -5.55 -24.57
N GLY A 319 -3.50 -4.43 -23.87
CA GLY A 319 -4.33 -3.25 -24.10
C GLY A 319 -5.77 -3.41 -23.64
N PHE A 320 -6.62 -2.46 -24.01
CA PHE A 320 -8.05 -2.53 -23.71
C PHE A 320 -8.81 -3.43 -24.69
N LYS A 321 -9.84 -4.10 -24.18
CA LYS A 321 -10.86 -4.79 -25.04
C LYS A 321 -11.79 -3.76 -25.66
N GLU A 322 -12.16 -2.79 -24.88
CA GLU A 322 -12.96 -1.62 -25.22
C GLU A 322 -12.48 -0.43 -24.40
N GLU A 323 -12.76 0.78 -24.84
CA GLU A 323 -12.34 2.00 -24.15
C GLU A 323 -12.95 2.05 -22.73
N PRO A 324 -12.15 2.15 -21.67
CA PRO A 324 -12.67 2.19 -20.32
C PRO A 324 -13.35 3.52 -20.01
N GLU A 325 -14.52 3.49 -19.38
CA GLU A 325 -15.12 4.71 -18.80
C GLU A 325 -14.37 5.17 -17.55
N LYS A 326 -13.68 4.24 -16.86
CA LYS A 326 -12.94 4.54 -15.64
C LYS A 326 -11.69 3.69 -15.50
N VAL A 327 -10.56 4.34 -15.25
CA VAL A 327 -9.32 3.67 -14.83
C VAL A 327 -8.91 4.20 -13.47
N LEU A 328 -8.55 3.28 -12.57
CA LEU A 328 -8.16 3.58 -11.20
C LEU A 328 -6.69 3.18 -10.97
N SER A 329 -5.91 4.04 -10.34
CA SER A 329 -4.68 3.64 -9.65
C SER A 329 -5.08 3.07 -8.29
N GLY A 330 -4.96 1.77 -8.12
CA GLY A 330 -5.49 1.00 -6.99
C GLY A 330 -6.82 0.31 -7.33
N GLY A 331 -7.55 -0.11 -6.30
CA GLY A 331 -8.85 -0.76 -6.44
C GLY A 331 -10.04 0.21 -6.35
N PRO A 332 -11.27 -0.30 -6.46
CA PRO A 332 -12.47 0.55 -6.56
C PRO A 332 -12.86 1.24 -5.25
N MET A 333 -12.38 0.78 -4.09
CA MET A 333 -12.80 1.33 -2.79
C MET A 333 -11.93 2.51 -2.35
N MET A 334 -10.61 2.43 -2.54
CA MET A 334 -9.67 3.46 -2.09
C MET A 334 -8.79 4.03 -3.22
N GLY A 335 -8.83 3.47 -4.41
CA GLY A 335 -8.06 3.92 -5.57
C GLY A 335 -8.44 5.32 -6.04
N GLN A 336 -7.61 5.86 -6.92
CA GLN A 336 -7.75 7.20 -7.49
C GLN A 336 -8.05 7.10 -8.98
N ALA A 337 -9.11 7.79 -9.44
CA ALA A 337 -9.46 7.85 -10.85
C ALA A 337 -8.40 8.63 -11.63
N LEU A 338 -7.97 8.07 -12.76
CA LEU A 338 -6.94 8.62 -13.61
C LEU A 338 -7.57 9.32 -14.83
N PHE A 339 -7.01 10.46 -15.21
CA PHE A 339 -7.31 11.16 -16.45
C PHE A 339 -6.15 11.07 -17.47
N SER A 340 -5.05 10.43 -17.09
CA SER A 340 -3.89 10.17 -17.94
C SER A 340 -3.21 8.88 -17.49
N TYR A 341 -2.61 8.15 -18.42
CA TYR A 341 -1.80 6.95 -18.12
C TYR A 341 -0.29 7.24 -18.13
N ASN A 342 0.09 8.48 -18.46
CA ASN A 342 1.49 8.93 -18.39
C ASN A 342 1.88 9.23 -16.92
N ILE A 343 1.87 8.20 -16.11
CA ILE A 343 2.09 8.22 -14.67
C ILE A 343 3.09 7.13 -14.33
N PRO A 344 4.12 7.40 -13.51
CA PRO A 344 5.09 6.38 -13.13
C PRO A 344 4.55 5.43 -12.06
N VAL A 345 4.99 4.18 -12.11
CA VAL A 345 4.89 3.24 -10.98
C VAL A 345 5.74 3.78 -9.83
N MET A 346 5.09 4.04 -8.72
CA MET A 346 5.71 4.49 -7.47
C MET A 346 5.77 3.37 -6.43
N LYS A 347 6.48 3.58 -5.34
CA LYS A 347 6.53 2.65 -4.20
C LYS A 347 5.16 2.29 -3.67
N THR A 348 4.20 3.21 -3.72
CA THR A 348 2.82 3.04 -3.23
C THR A 348 1.84 2.53 -4.28
N SER A 349 2.27 2.32 -5.51
CA SER A 349 1.41 1.72 -6.56
C SER A 349 1.08 0.27 -6.23
N SER A 350 -0.19 -0.13 -6.39
CA SER A 350 -0.67 -1.49 -6.10
C SER A 350 -1.40 -2.14 -7.27
N ALA A 351 -2.18 -1.37 -8.03
CA ALA A 351 -2.96 -1.88 -9.14
C ALA A 351 -3.32 -0.80 -10.17
N LEU A 352 -3.70 -1.27 -11.36
CA LEU A 352 -4.51 -0.54 -12.35
C LEU A 352 -5.80 -1.31 -12.56
N THR A 353 -6.94 -0.71 -12.15
CA THR A 353 -8.27 -1.29 -12.35
C THR A 353 -8.99 -0.54 -13.46
N CYS A 354 -9.26 -1.22 -14.58
CA CYS A 354 -9.82 -0.64 -15.79
C CYS A 354 -11.25 -1.15 -15.98
N LEU A 355 -12.22 -0.25 -15.84
CA LEU A 355 -13.64 -0.57 -15.83
C LEU A 355 -14.35 -0.06 -17.07
N THR A 356 -15.17 -0.91 -17.71
CA THR A 356 -15.98 -0.54 -18.87
C THR A 356 -17.08 0.44 -18.52
N LYS A 357 -17.52 0.48 -17.24
CA LYS A 357 -18.55 1.40 -16.76
C LYS A 357 -18.13 2.12 -15.48
N ASP A 358 -18.35 3.43 -15.44
CA ASP A 358 -18.27 4.21 -14.21
C ASP A 358 -19.63 4.18 -13.49
N GLN A 359 -19.81 3.17 -12.62
CA GLN A 359 -21.04 3.02 -11.84
C GLN A 359 -21.35 4.22 -10.92
N VAL A 360 -20.33 4.98 -10.52
CA VAL A 360 -20.52 6.18 -9.70
C VAL A 360 -21.13 7.30 -10.54
N ALA A 361 -20.59 7.54 -11.74
CA ALA A 361 -21.12 8.55 -12.65
C ALA A 361 -22.50 8.18 -13.21
N ALA A 362 -22.78 6.88 -13.36
CA ALA A 362 -24.07 6.39 -13.86
C ALA A 362 -25.24 6.59 -12.88
N ASN A 363 -24.97 6.83 -11.59
CA ASN A 363 -25.99 6.92 -10.54
C ASN A 363 -26.05 8.35 -9.97
N ALA A 364 -27.17 9.03 -10.17
CA ALA A 364 -27.39 10.35 -9.61
C ALA A 364 -27.52 10.32 -8.08
N GLU A 365 -26.90 11.29 -7.42
CA GLU A 365 -27.08 11.53 -6.00
C GLU A 365 -28.52 11.96 -5.68
N THR A 366 -29.07 11.42 -4.60
CA THR A 366 -30.41 11.79 -4.10
C THR A 366 -30.34 12.17 -2.62
N ALA A 367 -31.45 12.72 -2.11
CA ALA A 367 -31.56 13.09 -0.70
C ALA A 367 -31.41 11.88 0.22
N CYS A 368 -30.78 12.08 1.38
CA CYS A 368 -30.62 11.05 2.38
C CYS A 368 -31.96 10.54 2.90
N ILE A 369 -32.23 9.25 2.76
CA ILE A 369 -33.48 8.61 3.24
C ILE A 369 -33.41 8.15 4.71
N ARG A 370 -32.32 8.46 5.43
CA ARG A 370 -32.07 8.14 6.85
C ARG A 370 -32.16 6.65 7.19
N CYS A 371 -31.78 5.76 6.29
CA CYS A 371 -31.89 4.30 6.46
C CYS A 371 -30.90 3.70 7.46
N GLY A 372 -29.86 4.42 7.92
CA GLY A 372 -28.86 3.96 8.89
C GLY A 372 -27.75 3.05 8.35
N ARG A 373 -27.86 2.49 7.12
CA ARG A 373 -26.90 1.52 6.57
C ARG A 373 -25.44 1.97 6.66
N CYS A 374 -25.18 3.26 6.44
CA CYS A 374 -23.83 3.83 6.52
C CYS A 374 -23.24 3.76 7.95
N VAL A 375 -24.07 3.78 8.99
CA VAL A 375 -23.66 3.63 10.39
C VAL A 375 -23.32 2.16 10.67
N ASP A 376 -24.21 1.24 10.25
CA ASP A 376 -24.06 -0.20 10.52
C ASP A 376 -22.74 -0.76 9.93
N VAL A 377 -22.34 -0.26 8.76
CA VAL A 377 -21.10 -0.73 8.10
C VAL A 377 -19.85 0.06 8.50
N CYS A 378 -19.96 1.14 9.26
CA CYS A 378 -18.81 1.98 9.57
C CYS A 378 -17.85 1.27 10.53
N PRO A 379 -16.63 0.87 10.08
CA PRO A 379 -15.68 0.20 10.95
C PRO A 379 -15.03 1.16 11.96
N GLY A 380 -15.00 2.48 11.65
CA GLY A 380 -14.54 3.54 12.55
C GLY A 380 -15.58 3.99 13.56
N ARG A 381 -16.79 3.39 13.55
CA ARG A 381 -17.90 3.66 14.48
C ARG A 381 -18.30 5.15 14.59
N VAL A 382 -18.13 5.90 13.51
CA VAL A 382 -18.66 7.26 13.39
C VAL A 382 -20.10 7.22 12.86
N VAL A 383 -20.77 8.37 12.81
CA VAL A 383 -22.13 8.51 12.30
C VAL A 383 -22.09 9.24 10.95
N PRO A 384 -21.93 8.54 9.79
CA PRO A 384 -21.63 9.16 8.51
C PRO A 384 -22.69 10.16 8.03
N GLN A 385 -23.98 9.92 8.27
CA GLN A 385 -25.00 10.89 7.85
C GLN A 385 -24.91 12.23 8.61
N MET A 386 -24.48 12.22 9.89
CA MET A 386 -24.29 13.46 10.65
C MET A 386 -23.01 14.18 10.19
N LEU A 387 -21.93 13.42 9.92
CA LEU A 387 -20.70 13.98 9.35
C LEU A 387 -20.97 14.61 7.97
N MET A 388 -21.84 13.99 7.16
CA MET A 388 -22.22 14.56 5.86
C MET A 388 -22.97 15.87 6.02
N THR A 389 -23.88 15.98 7.00
CA THR A 389 -24.55 17.25 7.29
C THR A 389 -23.54 18.34 7.69
N ALA A 390 -22.57 18.03 8.53
CA ALA A 390 -21.48 18.97 8.86
C ALA A 390 -20.66 19.36 7.62
N ALA A 391 -20.38 18.41 6.72
CA ALA A 391 -19.64 18.67 5.49
C ALA A 391 -20.42 19.56 4.50
N GLU A 392 -21.72 19.33 4.33
CA GLU A 392 -22.60 20.16 3.48
C GLU A 392 -22.66 21.63 3.94
N HIS A 393 -22.46 21.87 5.22
CA HIS A 393 -22.42 23.23 5.80
C HIS A 393 -20.98 23.75 6.02
N HIS A 394 -19.96 23.00 5.62
CA HIS A 394 -18.54 23.30 5.89
C HIS A 394 -18.24 23.61 7.38
N ASP A 395 -19.00 22.97 8.29
CA ASP A 395 -18.84 23.15 9.73
C ASP A 395 -17.76 22.23 10.28
N LEU A 396 -16.52 22.75 10.31
CA LEU A 396 -15.34 22.00 10.79
C LEU A 396 -15.46 21.67 12.29
N ALA A 397 -16.07 22.57 13.09
CA ALA A 397 -16.19 22.36 14.53
C ALA A 397 -17.21 21.24 14.83
N ALA A 398 -18.35 21.21 14.15
CA ALA A 398 -19.31 20.11 14.24
C ALA A 398 -18.71 18.79 13.75
N PHE A 399 -17.93 18.81 12.65
CA PHE A 399 -17.27 17.62 12.13
C PHE A 399 -16.29 17.02 13.14
N GLU A 400 -15.45 17.84 13.80
CA GLU A 400 -14.55 17.39 14.86
C GLU A 400 -15.30 16.86 16.08
N LYS A 401 -16.33 17.59 16.54
CA LYS A 401 -17.18 17.21 17.68
C LYS A 401 -17.88 15.87 17.46
N LEU A 402 -18.22 15.54 16.23
CA LEU A 402 -18.83 14.26 15.81
C LEU A 402 -17.78 13.15 15.55
N ASN A 403 -16.54 13.34 16.00
CA ASN A 403 -15.41 12.42 15.79
C ASN A 403 -15.12 12.16 14.30
N GLY A 404 -15.30 13.15 13.43
CA GLY A 404 -15.03 13.00 12.00
C GLY A 404 -13.57 12.63 11.68
N MET A 405 -12.65 12.98 12.59
CA MET A 405 -11.23 12.62 12.46
C MET A 405 -10.95 11.11 12.65
N GLU A 406 -11.87 10.35 13.27
CA GLU A 406 -11.80 8.88 13.35
C GLU A 406 -12.16 8.16 12.04
N CYS A 407 -12.69 8.88 11.07
CA CYS A 407 -12.96 8.32 9.75
C CYS A 407 -11.65 7.81 9.10
N CYS A 408 -11.61 6.52 8.74
CA CYS A 408 -10.48 5.89 8.07
C CYS A 408 -10.55 5.97 6.52
N GLU A 409 -11.52 6.72 5.98
CA GLU A 409 -11.69 6.98 4.54
C GLU A 409 -11.85 5.71 3.67
N CYS A 410 -12.34 4.63 4.26
CA CYS A 410 -12.40 3.31 3.61
C CYS A 410 -13.45 3.17 2.49
N GLY A 411 -14.39 4.09 2.34
CA GLY A 411 -15.43 4.02 1.30
C GLY A 411 -16.66 3.18 1.64
N SER A 412 -16.66 2.37 2.70
CA SER A 412 -17.78 1.47 3.03
C SER A 412 -19.14 2.17 3.14
N CYS A 413 -19.17 3.37 3.71
CA CYS A 413 -20.41 4.16 3.86
C CYS A 413 -20.93 4.68 2.50
N THR A 414 -20.05 5.08 1.59
CA THR A 414 -20.42 5.48 0.21
C THR A 414 -20.92 4.27 -0.57
N PHE A 415 -20.21 3.16 -0.50
CA PHE A 415 -20.55 1.91 -1.19
C PHE A 415 -21.96 1.41 -0.86
N ILE A 416 -22.32 1.42 0.43
CA ILE A 416 -23.64 0.89 0.87
C ILE A 416 -24.78 1.88 0.75
N CYS A 417 -24.53 3.14 0.37
CA CYS A 417 -25.54 4.20 0.37
C CYS A 417 -26.52 4.06 -0.79
N PRO A 418 -27.82 3.76 -0.55
CA PRO A 418 -28.80 3.63 -1.62
C PRO A 418 -29.21 4.98 -2.25
N ALA A 419 -28.78 6.10 -1.65
CA ALA A 419 -28.96 7.45 -2.16
C ALA A 419 -27.72 7.95 -2.93
N HIS A 420 -26.74 7.09 -3.15
CA HIS A 420 -25.48 7.36 -3.88
C HIS A 420 -24.73 8.62 -3.40
N ARG A 421 -24.77 8.88 -2.07
CA ARG A 421 -24.14 10.06 -1.48
C ARG A 421 -22.61 9.90 -1.47
N PRO A 422 -21.82 10.93 -1.87
CA PRO A 422 -20.34 10.88 -1.92
C PRO A 422 -19.71 11.09 -0.53
N LEU A 423 -20.14 10.29 0.47
CA LEU A 423 -19.82 10.46 1.88
C LEU A 423 -18.28 10.49 2.10
N THR A 424 -17.57 9.52 1.54
CA THR A 424 -16.12 9.42 1.73
C THR A 424 -15.38 10.61 1.14
N GLN A 425 -15.81 11.08 -0.04
CA GLN A 425 -15.23 12.25 -0.70
C GLN A 425 -15.36 13.49 0.19
N ALA A 426 -16.57 13.76 0.68
CA ALA A 426 -16.85 14.88 1.57
C ALA A 426 -16.00 14.80 2.86
N PHE A 427 -15.86 13.61 3.44
CA PHE A 427 -15.06 13.44 4.67
C PHE A 427 -13.57 13.65 4.42
N LYS A 428 -13.03 13.20 3.28
CA LYS A 428 -11.63 13.47 2.89
C LYS A 428 -11.35 14.98 2.82
N GLU A 429 -12.27 15.74 2.24
CA GLU A 429 -12.17 17.20 2.14
C GLU A 429 -12.24 17.87 3.51
N MET A 430 -13.20 17.50 4.34
CA MET A 430 -13.33 18.02 5.70
C MET A 430 -12.10 17.73 6.57
N ARG A 431 -11.59 16.51 6.54
CA ARG A 431 -10.37 16.13 7.27
C ARG A 431 -9.16 16.93 6.81
N LYS A 432 -8.99 17.13 5.51
CA LYS A 432 -7.97 18.01 4.95
C LYS A 432 -8.08 19.43 5.49
N ALA A 433 -9.29 19.99 5.51
CA ALA A 433 -9.56 21.33 5.99
C ALA A 433 -9.24 21.48 7.50
N VAL A 434 -9.69 20.52 8.31
CA VAL A 434 -9.37 20.47 9.75
C VAL A 434 -7.86 20.41 10.00
N MET A 435 -7.15 19.53 9.28
CA MET A 435 -5.69 19.43 9.42
C MET A 435 -4.96 20.71 9.00
N ALA A 436 -5.43 21.38 7.95
CA ALA A 436 -4.88 22.67 7.51
C ALA A 436 -5.10 23.76 8.58
N GLU A 437 -6.27 23.78 9.21
CA GLU A 437 -6.58 24.75 10.29
C GLU A 437 -5.73 24.49 11.55
N ARG A 438 -5.55 23.23 11.94
CA ARG A 438 -4.68 22.84 13.05
C ARG A 438 -3.23 23.29 12.82
N LYS A 439 -2.71 23.14 11.59
CA LYS A 439 -1.35 23.59 11.22
C LYS A 439 -1.17 25.11 11.29
N LYS A 440 -2.23 25.88 11.04
CA LYS A 440 -2.17 27.35 11.16
C LYS A 440 -2.16 27.84 12.64
N LYS A 441 -2.68 26.99 13.55
CA LYS A 441 -2.78 27.29 14.98
C LYS A 441 -1.57 26.80 15.79
N ALA A 442 -0.77 25.87 15.23
CA ALA A 442 0.46 25.34 15.82
C ALA A 442 1.69 26.15 15.37
#